data_60c37201d6026a2f570077d70326ef99
#
_entry.id   60c37201d6026a2f570077d70326ef99
#
_cell.length_a   1.000
_cell.length_b   1.000
_cell.length_c   1.000
_cell.angle_alpha   90.00
_cell.angle_beta   90.00
_cell.angle_gamma   90.00
#
_symmetry.space_group_name_H-M   'P 1'
#
loop_
_entity.id
_entity.type
_entity.pdbx_description
1 polymer ?
#
loop_
_entity_poly.entity_id
_entity_poly.type
_entity_poly.pdbx_seq_one_letter_code
_entity_poly.pdbx_strand_id
1 'polypeptide(L)'
;MPTLLKNNTSPFARIAHAALIDAAVPDLTVQIADQWNDDPALLAVNSAGRVPCLVLADGTAIAECLLIARYADSMSAKPSPGNDAPQILSVAGLALGVCDAAVQTLVGRKIVSGNFADIAFDASPIGRKRRRTMVDGLAELDARINATPGERLDLATIAAVTALDYVALRFPDADWIPDTPRLTALRAATAERPAFRDTWPFL
;
A
#
# COMPACT_ATOMS: atom_id res chain seq x y z
N MET A 1 -20.11 1.40 13.17
CA MET A 1 -18.92 0.57 12.93
C MET A 1 -18.23 1.09 11.67
N PRO A 2 -16.93 1.34 11.67
CA PRO A 2 -16.23 1.75 10.47
C PRO A 2 -16.11 0.57 9.48
N THR A 3 -16.27 0.85 8.17
CA THR A 3 -16.16 -0.16 7.11
C THR A 3 -15.10 0.28 6.10
N LEU A 4 -14.06 -0.54 5.91
CA LEU A 4 -13.04 -0.33 4.89
C LEU A 4 -13.41 -1.03 3.59
N LEU A 5 -13.70 -0.25 2.55
CA LEU A 5 -13.84 -0.75 1.18
C LEU A 5 -12.44 -0.89 0.57
N LYS A 6 -12.09 -2.10 0.15
CA LYS A 6 -10.78 -2.42 -0.41
C LYS A 6 -10.87 -3.51 -1.47
N ASN A 7 -9.81 -3.71 -2.26
CA ASN A 7 -9.59 -4.99 -2.91
C ASN A 7 -8.38 -5.71 -2.31
N ASN A 8 -8.23 -7.00 -2.63
CA ASN A 8 -7.22 -7.84 -1.99
C ASN A 8 -5.79 -7.54 -2.44
N THR A 9 -5.62 -6.92 -3.59
CA THR A 9 -4.30 -6.75 -4.19
C THR A 9 -3.81 -5.30 -4.24
N SER A 10 -4.65 -4.31 -3.85
CA SER A 10 -4.22 -2.90 -3.85
C SER A 10 -3.18 -2.63 -2.75
N PRO A 11 -1.99 -2.14 -3.08
CA PRO A 11 -1.00 -1.77 -2.06
C PRO A 11 -1.49 -0.61 -1.21
N PHE A 12 -2.21 0.34 -1.80
CA PHE A 12 -2.79 1.47 -1.07
C PHE A 12 -3.85 1.02 -0.06
N ALA A 13 -4.70 0.05 -0.46
CA ALA A 13 -5.68 -0.51 0.44
C ALA A 13 -5.03 -1.33 1.58
N ARG A 14 -3.92 -2.02 1.29
CA ARG A 14 -3.13 -2.72 2.31
C ARG A 14 -2.50 -1.77 3.31
N ILE A 15 -1.93 -0.65 2.86
CA ILE A 15 -1.37 0.39 3.75
C ILE A 15 -2.44 0.91 4.71
N ALA A 16 -3.62 1.27 4.19
CA ALA A 16 -4.74 1.74 5.02
C ALA A 16 -5.20 0.68 6.02
N HIS A 17 -5.38 -0.57 5.57
CA HIS A 17 -5.83 -1.67 6.41
C HIS A 17 -4.83 -2.00 7.51
N ALA A 18 -3.54 -2.08 7.17
CA ALA A 18 -2.47 -2.31 8.14
C ALA A 18 -2.40 -1.20 9.20
N ALA A 19 -2.56 0.05 8.81
CA ALA A 19 -2.59 1.18 9.74
C ALA A 19 -3.80 1.11 10.69
N LEU A 20 -4.98 0.74 10.19
CA LEU A 20 -6.20 0.57 10.99
C LEU A 20 -6.05 -0.57 12.03
N ILE A 21 -5.46 -1.70 11.62
CA ILE A 21 -5.18 -2.84 12.51
C ILE A 21 -4.14 -2.45 13.57
N ASP A 22 -3.01 -1.86 13.17
CA ASP A 22 -1.95 -1.47 14.10
C ASP A 22 -2.42 -0.41 15.12
N ALA A 23 -3.33 0.47 14.70
CA ALA A 23 -3.99 1.44 15.57
C ALA A 23 -5.05 0.83 16.49
N ALA A 24 -5.38 -0.45 16.34
CA ALA A 24 -6.43 -1.15 17.05
C ALA A 24 -7.81 -0.44 16.94
N VAL A 25 -8.15 0.05 15.74
CA VAL A 25 -9.43 0.71 15.51
C VAL A 25 -10.57 -0.27 15.79
N PRO A 26 -11.48 0.04 16.74
CA PRO A 26 -12.50 -0.91 17.17
C PRO A 26 -13.56 -1.17 16.09
N ASP A 27 -14.13 -2.37 16.10
CA ASP A 27 -15.25 -2.78 15.27
C ASP A 27 -15.03 -2.55 13.76
N LEU A 28 -13.80 -2.61 13.29
CA LEU A 28 -13.47 -2.46 11.88
C LEU A 28 -14.05 -3.63 11.08
N THR A 29 -14.87 -3.30 10.09
CA THR A 29 -15.34 -4.27 9.07
C THR A 29 -14.61 -4.03 7.76
N VAL A 30 -14.48 -5.09 6.96
CA VAL A 30 -13.85 -5.03 5.63
C VAL A 30 -14.85 -5.48 4.59
N GLN A 31 -15.03 -4.67 3.56
CA GLN A 31 -15.85 -4.99 2.39
C GLN A 31 -14.98 -4.98 1.15
N ILE A 32 -15.05 -6.07 0.36
CA ILE A 32 -14.34 -6.13 -0.92
C ILE A 32 -15.16 -5.33 -1.95
N ALA A 33 -14.46 -4.46 -2.68
CA ALA A 33 -15.03 -3.62 -3.73
C ALA A 33 -14.24 -3.81 -5.04
N ASP A 34 -14.98 -3.89 -6.15
CA ASP A 34 -14.40 -4.02 -7.49
C ASP A 34 -14.28 -2.66 -8.19
N GLN A 35 -13.16 -1.99 -7.95
CA GLN A 35 -12.89 -0.69 -8.59
C GLN A 35 -12.72 -0.75 -10.12
N TRP A 36 -12.66 -1.95 -10.72
CA TRP A 36 -12.50 -2.10 -12.16
C TRP A 36 -13.85 -2.13 -12.91
N ASN A 37 -14.93 -2.45 -12.22
CA ASN A 37 -16.28 -2.60 -12.78
C ASN A 37 -17.28 -1.64 -12.13
N ASP A 38 -16.82 -0.47 -11.69
CA ASP A 38 -17.68 0.60 -11.15
C ASP A 38 -18.62 0.11 -10.04
N ASP A 39 -18.06 -0.58 -9.03
CA ASP A 39 -18.83 -1.12 -7.90
C ASP A 39 -19.78 -0.06 -7.32
N PRO A 40 -21.10 -0.29 -7.35
CA PRO A 40 -22.08 0.70 -6.90
C PRO A 40 -21.93 1.08 -5.42
N ALA A 41 -21.50 0.14 -4.56
CA ALA A 41 -21.29 0.42 -3.14
C ALA A 41 -20.09 1.34 -2.94
N LEU A 42 -19.02 1.20 -3.76
CA LEU A 42 -17.89 2.09 -3.74
C LEU A 42 -18.26 3.47 -4.30
N LEU A 43 -18.94 3.52 -5.44
CA LEU A 43 -19.33 4.80 -6.08
C LEU A 43 -20.29 5.62 -5.22
N ALA A 44 -21.15 4.96 -4.43
CA ALA A 44 -22.09 5.63 -3.53
C ALA A 44 -21.38 6.45 -2.43
N VAL A 45 -20.16 6.07 -2.03
CA VAL A 45 -19.40 6.72 -0.95
C VAL A 45 -18.13 7.42 -1.44
N ASN A 46 -17.64 7.06 -2.61
CA ASN A 46 -16.46 7.66 -3.24
C ASN A 46 -16.64 7.72 -4.77
N SER A 47 -17.14 8.85 -5.26
CA SER A 47 -17.38 9.07 -6.69
C SER A 47 -16.13 8.96 -7.57
N ALA A 48 -14.93 9.00 -6.98
CA ALA A 48 -13.68 8.73 -7.70
C ALA A 48 -13.48 7.24 -8.01
N GLY A 49 -14.31 6.33 -7.48
CA GLY A 49 -14.28 4.90 -7.74
C GLY A 49 -12.98 4.20 -7.31
N ARG A 50 -12.28 4.74 -6.30
CA ARG A 50 -10.95 4.26 -5.89
C ARG A 50 -10.97 3.64 -4.50
N VAL A 51 -10.24 2.56 -4.34
CA VAL A 51 -9.93 1.95 -3.05
C VAL A 51 -8.51 2.34 -2.59
N PRO A 52 -8.27 2.48 -1.25
CA PRO A 52 -9.21 2.28 -0.14
C PRO A 52 -10.20 3.43 0.07
N CYS A 53 -11.35 3.10 0.65
CA CYS A 53 -12.29 4.08 1.18
C CYS A 53 -12.80 3.59 2.54
N LEU A 54 -12.63 4.39 3.60
CA LEU A 54 -13.11 4.10 4.95
C LEU A 54 -14.41 4.86 5.18
N VAL A 55 -15.50 4.15 5.44
CA VAL A 55 -16.79 4.73 5.76
C VAL A 55 -17.02 4.63 7.26
N LEU A 56 -17.24 5.75 7.93
CA LEU A 56 -17.49 5.82 9.37
C LEU A 56 -18.96 5.55 9.70
N ALA A 57 -19.27 5.38 11.00
CA ALA A 57 -20.61 5.07 11.46
C ALA A 57 -21.65 6.17 11.15
N ASP A 58 -21.23 7.41 11.01
CA ASP A 58 -22.06 8.56 10.66
C ASP A 58 -22.20 8.76 9.12
N GLY A 59 -21.62 7.87 8.32
CA GLY A 59 -21.61 7.94 6.86
C GLY A 59 -20.47 8.77 6.26
N THR A 60 -19.62 9.39 7.08
CA THR A 60 -18.44 10.10 6.57
C THR A 60 -17.50 9.13 5.86
N ALA A 61 -17.12 9.44 4.62
CA ALA A 61 -16.21 8.65 3.83
C ALA A 61 -14.83 9.31 3.75
N ILE A 62 -13.77 8.57 4.09
CA ILE A 62 -12.37 9.00 4.00
C ILE A 62 -11.71 8.16 2.91
N ALA A 63 -11.30 8.78 1.82
CA ALA A 63 -10.49 8.16 0.77
C ALA A 63 -9.01 8.51 0.95
N GLU A 64 -8.13 7.84 0.18
CA GLU A 64 -6.67 7.91 0.20
C GLU A 64 -6.01 7.29 1.44
N CYS A 65 -5.08 6.36 1.19
CA CYS A 65 -4.47 5.53 2.24
C CYS A 65 -3.77 6.36 3.34
N LEU A 66 -3.14 7.48 2.98
CA LEU A 66 -2.48 8.34 3.96
C LEU A 66 -3.47 9.05 4.88
N LEU A 67 -4.62 9.49 4.34
CA LEU A 67 -5.66 10.14 5.15
C LEU A 67 -6.32 9.12 6.09
N ILE A 68 -6.54 7.89 5.62
CA ILE A 68 -7.05 6.80 6.45
C ILE A 68 -6.03 6.43 7.54
N ALA A 69 -4.74 6.33 7.21
CA ALA A 69 -3.69 6.06 8.21
C ALA A 69 -3.60 7.17 9.27
N ARG A 70 -3.72 8.43 8.87
CA ARG A 70 -3.77 9.56 9.79
C ARG A 70 -5.01 9.51 10.69
N TYR A 71 -6.18 9.18 10.14
CA TYR A 71 -7.38 8.95 10.94
C TYR A 71 -7.18 7.81 11.93
N ALA A 72 -6.64 6.67 11.49
CA ALA A 72 -6.34 5.54 12.35
C ALA A 72 -5.44 5.93 13.52
N ASP A 73 -4.40 6.71 13.26
CA ASP A 73 -3.48 7.19 14.29
C ASP A 73 -4.17 8.09 15.31
N SER A 74 -5.09 8.96 14.88
CA SER A 74 -5.88 9.83 15.76
C SER A 74 -6.84 9.06 16.67
N MET A 75 -7.24 7.86 16.28
CA MET A 75 -8.14 6.99 17.05
C MET A 75 -7.40 6.11 18.05
N SER A 76 -6.09 5.99 17.93
CA SER A 76 -5.30 5.10 18.78
C SER A 76 -5.03 5.71 20.15
N ALA A 77 -5.17 4.88 21.20
CA ALA A 77 -4.75 5.25 22.53
C ALA A 77 -3.21 5.43 22.66
N LYS A 78 -2.46 4.80 21.74
CA LYS A 78 -1.01 4.93 21.63
C LYS A 78 -0.69 5.45 20.22
N PRO A 79 -0.62 6.76 19.99
CA PRO A 79 -0.27 7.30 18.69
C PRO A 79 1.09 6.78 18.22
N SER A 80 1.24 6.58 16.93
CA SER A 80 2.51 6.17 16.38
C SER A 80 3.55 7.28 16.57
N PRO A 81 4.74 6.95 17.08
CA PRO A 81 5.74 7.98 17.30
C PRO A 81 6.20 8.58 15.98
N GLY A 82 5.85 9.84 15.76
CA GLY A 82 6.40 10.65 14.69
C GLY A 82 5.79 10.46 13.30
N ASN A 83 4.56 9.96 13.16
CA ASN A 83 3.91 9.86 11.83
C ASN A 83 3.84 11.20 11.06
N ASP A 84 3.89 12.33 11.75
CA ASP A 84 4.01 13.66 11.13
C ASP A 84 5.49 14.12 10.99
N ALA A 85 6.47 13.31 11.41
CA ALA A 85 7.89 13.67 11.27
C ALA A 85 8.29 13.69 9.79
N PRO A 86 9.00 14.72 9.31
CA PRO A 86 9.38 14.85 7.90
C PRO A 86 10.13 13.62 7.36
N GLN A 87 10.94 12.96 8.18
CA GLN A 87 11.69 11.76 7.80
C GLN A 87 10.76 10.57 7.52
N ILE A 88 9.75 10.35 8.37
CA ILE A 88 8.74 9.30 8.20
C ILE A 88 7.91 9.58 6.94
N LEU A 89 7.41 10.81 6.80
CA LEU A 89 6.62 11.20 5.62
C LEU A 89 7.41 11.09 4.32
N SER A 90 8.70 11.44 4.35
CA SER A 90 9.57 11.35 3.18
C SER A 90 9.79 9.90 2.72
N VAL A 91 10.02 8.96 3.64
CA VAL A 91 10.16 7.52 3.33
C VAL A 91 8.83 6.92 2.89
N ALA A 92 7.73 7.26 3.58
CA ALA A 92 6.39 6.82 3.19
C ALA A 92 6.02 7.32 1.77
N GLY A 93 6.29 8.59 1.47
CA GLY A 93 6.06 9.16 0.13
C GLY A 93 6.84 8.45 -0.98
N LEU A 94 8.12 8.10 -0.70
CA LEU A 94 8.93 7.31 -1.62
C LEU A 94 8.32 5.92 -1.86
N ALA A 95 7.90 5.22 -0.80
CA ALA A 95 7.26 3.91 -0.90
C ALA A 95 5.94 3.96 -1.70
N LEU A 96 5.14 5.02 -1.51
CA LEU A 96 3.93 5.24 -2.32
C LEU A 96 4.27 5.45 -3.80
N GLY A 97 5.36 6.15 -4.11
CA GLY A 97 5.86 6.30 -5.47
C GLY A 97 6.23 4.97 -6.12
N VAL A 98 6.84 4.06 -5.36
CA VAL A 98 7.12 2.67 -5.81
C VAL A 98 5.82 1.91 -6.06
N CYS A 99 4.87 1.96 -5.11
CA CYS A 99 3.55 1.32 -5.27
C CYS A 99 2.82 1.86 -6.52
N ASP A 100 2.80 3.19 -6.72
CA ASP A 100 2.16 3.80 -7.87
C ASP A 100 2.82 3.35 -9.18
N ALA A 101 4.15 3.33 -9.26
CA ALA A 101 4.86 2.87 -10.44
C ALA A 101 4.50 1.42 -10.80
N ALA A 102 4.40 0.54 -9.80
CA ALA A 102 3.98 -0.84 -9.99
C ALA A 102 2.53 -0.95 -10.46
N VAL A 103 1.59 -0.27 -9.79
CA VAL A 103 0.17 -0.23 -10.19
C VAL A 103 0.01 0.31 -11.60
N GLN A 104 0.66 1.42 -11.94
CA GLN A 104 0.57 2.03 -13.28
C GLN A 104 1.19 1.14 -14.38
N THR A 105 2.17 0.29 -14.05
CA THR A 105 2.66 -0.72 -14.98
C THR A 105 1.58 -1.74 -15.31
N LEU A 106 0.86 -2.23 -14.30
CA LEU A 106 -0.25 -3.17 -14.52
C LEU A 106 -1.43 -2.53 -15.27
N VAL A 107 -1.77 -1.28 -14.93
CA VAL A 107 -2.79 -0.52 -15.67
C VAL A 107 -2.38 -0.39 -17.15
N GLY A 108 -1.11 -0.07 -17.42
CA GLY A 108 -0.58 0.01 -18.78
C GLY A 108 -0.68 -1.31 -19.53
N ARG A 109 -0.33 -2.45 -18.89
CA ARG A 109 -0.49 -3.79 -19.47
C ARG A 109 -1.96 -4.05 -19.83
N LYS A 110 -2.89 -3.77 -18.89
CA LYS A 110 -4.33 -3.96 -19.12
C LYS A 110 -4.86 -3.08 -20.26
N ILE A 111 -4.39 -1.84 -20.40
CA ILE A 111 -4.80 -0.93 -21.48
C ILE A 111 -4.30 -1.45 -22.84
N VAL A 112 -3.06 -1.93 -22.92
CA VAL A 112 -2.44 -2.34 -24.18
C VAL A 112 -2.99 -3.67 -24.68
N SER A 113 -3.22 -4.63 -23.78
CA SER A 113 -3.56 -6.01 -24.18
C SER A 113 -4.80 -6.60 -23.50
N GLY A 114 -5.43 -5.88 -22.58
CA GLY A 114 -6.52 -6.40 -21.75
C GLY A 114 -6.05 -7.40 -20.68
N ASN A 115 -4.75 -7.70 -20.58
CA ASN A 115 -4.19 -8.75 -19.76
C ASN A 115 -3.03 -8.24 -18.89
N PHE A 116 -3.06 -8.51 -17.60
CA PHE A 116 -1.98 -8.13 -16.67
C PHE A 116 -0.69 -8.94 -16.87
N ALA A 117 -0.76 -10.13 -17.44
CA ALA A 117 0.40 -10.99 -17.72
C ALA A 117 1.17 -10.59 -18.99
N ASP A 118 0.56 -9.80 -19.88
CA ASP A 118 1.22 -9.34 -21.09
C ASP A 118 2.17 -8.18 -20.79
N ILE A 119 3.46 -8.39 -21.00
CA ILE A 119 4.53 -7.44 -20.68
C ILE A 119 4.88 -6.47 -21.83
N ALA A 120 4.10 -6.43 -22.93
CA ALA A 120 4.38 -5.56 -24.07
C ALA A 120 4.48 -4.08 -23.67
N PHE A 121 3.64 -3.64 -22.73
CA PHE A 121 3.71 -2.27 -22.18
C PHE A 121 5.06 -1.95 -21.53
N ASP A 122 5.72 -2.94 -20.90
CA ASP A 122 6.96 -2.73 -20.11
C ASP A 122 8.14 -2.29 -21.00
N ALA A 123 8.10 -2.64 -22.29
CA ALA A 123 9.08 -2.21 -23.29
C ALA A 123 8.85 -0.77 -23.79
N SER A 124 7.72 -0.13 -23.47
CA SER A 124 7.44 1.25 -23.82
C SER A 124 8.34 2.23 -23.06
N PRO A 125 8.52 3.48 -23.54
CA PRO A 125 9.26 4.51 -22.78
C PRO A 125 8.70 4.74 -21.38
N ILE A 126 7.37 4.70 -21.22
CA ILE A 126 6.70 4.85 -19.93
C ILE A 126 6.89 3.61 -19.06
N GLY A 127 6.77 2.40 -19.61
CA GLY A 127 7.03 1.15 -18.90
C GLY A 127 8.45 1.10 -18.34
N ARG A 128 9.45 1.44 -19.16
CA ARG A 128 10.86 1.54 -18.69
C ARG A 128 11.05 2.60 -17.60
N LYS A 129 10.37 3.75 -17.71
CA LYS A 129 10.40 4.78 -16.66
C LYS A 129 9.82 4.25 -15.34
N ARG A 130 8.69 3.53 -15.39
CA ARG A 130 8.07 2.93 -14.20
C ARG A 130 8.95 1.86 -13.58
N ARG A 131 9.57 1.00 -14.38
CA ARG A 131 10.55 0.03 -13.89
C ARG A 131 11.71 0.72 -13.16
N ARG A 132 12.31 1.76 -13.76
CA ARG A 132 13.37 2.52 -13.11
C ARG A 132 12.90 3.11 -11.78
N THR A 133 11.68 3.67 -11.70
CA THR A 133 11.11 4.19 -10.45
C THR A 133 11.02 3.10 -9.38
N MET A 134 10.65 1.87 -9.74
CA MET A 134 10.60 0.74 -8.80
C MET A 134 12.01 0.34 -8.34
N VAL A 135 12.96 0.22 -9.26
CA VAL A 135 14.35 -0.18 -8.96
C VAL A 135 15.02 0.86 -8.06
N ASP A 136 15.06 2.12 -8.50
CA ASP A 136 15.74 3.19 -7.77
C ASP A 136 15.04 3.46 -6.43
N GLY A 137 13.70 3.41 -6.42
CA GLY A 137 12.90 3.63 -5.23
C GLY A 137 13.09 2.53 -4.17
N LEU A 138 13.13 1.26 -4.55
CA LEU A 138 13.40 0.15 -3.62
C LEU A 138 14.83 0.24 -3.04
N ALA A 139 15.83 0.55 -3.88
CA ALA A 139 17.20 0.73 -3.41
C ALA A 139 17.32 1.92 -2.43
N GLU A 140 16.65 3.03 -2.71
CA GLU A 140 16.63 4.20 -1.82
C GLU A 140 15.84 3.90 -0.53
N LEU A 141 14.74 3.17 -0.60
CA LEU A 141 14.00 2.71 0.60
C LEU A 141 14.92 1.87 1.48
N ASP A 142 15.64 0.90 0.92
CA ASP A 142 16.58 0.06 1.67
C ASP A 142 17.64 0.90 2.39
N ALA A 143 18.20 1.91 1.72
CA ALA A 143 19.21 2.79 2.29
C ALA A 143 18.67 3.65 3.45
N ARG A 144 17.38 4.02 3.42
CA ARG A 144 16.79 5.02 4.33
C ARG A 144 15.94 4.44 5.45
N ILE A 145 15.44 3.19 5.27
CA ILE A 145 14.53 2.59 6.24
C ILE A 145 15.24 2.24 7.56
N ASN A 146 14.55 2.44 8.68
CA ASN A 146 14.98 1.85 9.94
C ASN A 146 14.58 0.36 9.95
N ALA A 147 15.57 -0.51 10.00
CA ALA A 147 15.34 -1.96 10.01
C ALA A 147 14.78 -2.51 11.33
N THR A 148 14.69 -1.69 12.38
CA THR A 148 14.14 -2.07 13.69
C THR A 148 12.76 -1.46 13.85
N PRO A 149 11.68 -2.26 13.80
CA PRO A 149 10.33 -1.74 13.99
C PRO A 149 10.10 -1.34 15.45
N GLY A 150 9.34 -0.26 15.64
CA GLY A 150 8.87 0.17 16.96
C GLY A 150 7.77 -0.74 17.55
N GLU A 151 7.34 -0.43 18.77
CA GLU A 151 6.17 -1.08 19.40
C GLU A 151 4.92 -0.89 18.53
N ARG A 152 4.66 0.35 18.10
CA ARG A 152 3.72 0.67 17.02
C ARG A 152 4.47 0.87 15.72
N LEU A 153 3.85 0.47 14.62
CA LEU A 153 4.41 0.67 13.28
C LEU A 153 4.21 2.13 12.87
N ASP A 154 5.27 2.75 12.38
CA ASP A 154 5.14 4.02 11.71
C ASP A 154 4.72 3.85 10.23
N LEU A 155 4.28 4.95 9.64
CA LEU A 155 3.79 4.96 8.26
C LEU A 155 4.89 4.58 7.26
N ALA A 156 6.16 4.94 7.53
CA ALA A 156 7.28 4.56 6.69
C ALA A 156 7.47 3.04 6.65
N THR A 157 7.41 2.38 7.81
CA THR A 157 7.49 0.92 7.93
C THR A 157 6.35 0.24 7.18
N ILE A 158 5.11 0.68 7.42
CA ILE A 158 3.92 0.09 6.77
C ILE A 158 4.02 0.23 5.24
N ALA A 159 4.35 1.43 4.76
CA ALA A 159 4.40 1.70 3.33
C ALA A 159 5.57 0.98 2.64
N ALA A 160 6.76 0.97 3.25
CA ALA A 160 7.96 0.38 2.66
C ALA A 160 7.85 -1.16 2.55
N VAL A 161 7.38 -1.83 3.61
CA VAL A 161 7.14 -3.29 3.55
C VAL A 161 6.04 -3.62 2.53
N THR A 162 4.98 -2.82 2.48
CA THR A 162 3.92 -3.01 1.48
C THR A 162 4.44 -2.83 0.05
N ALA A 163 5.32 -1.86 -0.19
CA ALA A 163 5.90 -1.63 -1.52
C ALA A 163 6.77 -2.81 -1.97
N LEU A 164 7.64 -3.33 -1.08
CA LEU A 164 8.45 -4.51 -1.36
C LEU A 164 7.58 -5.73 -1.68
N ASP A 165 6.60 -6.03 -0.83
CA ASP A 165 5.69 -7.17 -1.02
C ASP A 165 4.89 -7.05 -2.31
N TYR A 166 4.43 -5.84 -2.64
CA TYR A 166 3.62 -5.62 -3.83
C TYR A 166 4.43 -5.80 -5.11
N VAL A 167 5.66 -5.29 -5.16
CA VAL A 167 6.55 -5.48 -6.31
C VAL A 167 6.87 -6.97 -6.45
N ALA A 168 7.24 -7.67 -5.38
CA ALA A 168 7.50 -9.10 -5.42
C ALA A 168 6.28 -9.94 -5.88
N LEU A 169 5.07 -9.58 -5.43
CA LEU A 169 3.82 -10.25 -5.82
C LEU A 169 3.52 -10.07 -7.32
N ARG A 170 3.75 -8.86 -7.85
CA ARG A 170 3.34 -8.50 -9.22
C ARG A 170 4.37 -8.78 -10.29
N PHE A 171 5.61 -8.93 -9.88
CA PHE A 171 6.76 -9.18 -10.76
C PHE A 171 7.60 -10.34 -10.23
N PRO A 172 7.00 -11.56 -10.04
CA PRO A 172 7.67 -12.67 -9.38
C PRO A 172 8.92 -13.18 -10.14
N ASP A 173 8.94 -13.03 -11.45
CA ASP A 173 10.04 -13.48 -12.31
C ASP A 173 11.01 -12.32 -12.69
N ALA A 174 10.94 -11.19 -11.96
CA ALA A 174 11.75 -10.02 -12.28
C ALA A 174 13.19 -10.17 -11.77
N ASP A 175 14.13 -10.20 -12.70
CA ASP A 175 15.57 -10.20 -12.45
C ASP A 175 16.17 -8.81 -12.16
N TRP A 176 15.34 -7.78 -12.30
CA TRP A 176 15.72 -6.37 -12.13
C TRP A 176 15.42 -5.81 -10.72
N ILE A 177 14.77 -6.57 -9.84
CA ILE A 177 14.51 -6.12 -8.46
C ILE A 177 15.84 -6.05 -7.73
N PRO A 178 16.22 -4.91 -7.13
CA PRO A 178 17.49 -4.77 -6.43
C PRO A 178 17.51 -5.61 -5.16
N ASP A 179 18.72 -5.98 -4.73
CA ASP A 179 18.91 -6.54 -3.40
C ASP A 179 18.62 -5.46 -2.34
N THR A 180 17.76 -5.79 -1.38
CA THR A 180 17.27 -4.86 -0.35
C THR A 180 17.37 -5.50 1.04
N PRO A 181 18.60 -5.72 1.56
CA PRO A 181 18.80 -6.51 2.78
C PRO A 181 18.15 -5.90 4.02
N ARG A 182 18.17 -4.57 4.17
CA ARG A 182 17.56 -3.90 5.34
C ARG A 182 16.05 -3.94 5.28
N LEU A 183 15.47 -3.69 4.11
CA LEU A 183 14.03 -3.74 3.90
C LEU A 183 13.51 -5.19 4.01
N THR A 184 14.29 -6.16 3.54
CA THR A 184 14.00 -7.60 3.70
C THR A 184 14.05 -8.01 5.18
N ALA A 185 15.03 -7.52 5.94
CA ALA A 185 15.10 -7.76 7.38
C ALA A 185 13.91 -7.15 8.12
N LEU A 186 13.52 -5.91 7.78
CA LEU A 186 12.34 -5.25 8.35
C LEU A 186 11.05 -6.04 8.04
N ARG A 187 10.88 -6.48 6.79
CA ARG A 187 9.77 -7.34 6.38
C ARG A 187 9.70 -8.61 7.23
N ALA A 188 10.82 -9.29 7.41
CA ALA A 188 10.88 -10.50 8.25
C ALA A 188 10.54 -10.20 9.73
N ALA A 189 11.07 -9.12 10.30
CA ALA A 189 10.83 -8.71 11.67
C ALA A 189 9.37 -8.30 11.94
N THR A 190 8.61 -7.95 10.89
CA THR A 190 7.22 -7.50 11.00
C THR A 190 6.20 -8.52 10.50
N ALA A 191 6.61 -9.61 9.89
CA ALA A 191 5.75 -10.57 9.20
C ALA A 191 4.61 -11.11 10.08
N GLU A 192 4.88 -11.41 11.35
CA GLU A 192 3.91 -11.95 12.30
C GLU A 192 3.04 -10.87 12.97
N ARG A 193 3.31 -9.58 12.71
CA ARG A 193 2.46 -8.52 13.22
C ARG A 193 1.07 -8.60 12.56
N PRO A 194 -0.05 -8.49 13.31
CA PRO A 194 -1.41 -8.56 12.73
C PRO A 194 -1.59 -7.62 11.53
N ALA A 195 -1.01 -6.43 11.58
CA ALA A 195 -1.03 -5.46 10.49
C ALA A 195 -0.52 -6.02 9.16
N PHE A 196 0.45 -6.92 9.14
CA PHE A 196 1.00 -7.51 7.92
C PHE A 196 0.48 -8.92 7.68
N ARG A 197 0.36 -9.76 8.70
CA ARG A 197 -0.13 -11.12 8.59
C ARG A 197 -1.58 -11.16 8.06
N ASP A 198 -2.47 -10.32 8.64
CA ASP A 198 -3.90 -10.34 8.36
C ASP A 198 -4.26 -9.48 7.11
N THR A 199 -3.28 -8.79 6.55
CA THR A 199 -3.42 -8.00 5.31
C THR A 199 -2.63 -8.55 4.14
N TRP A 200 -2.06 -9.76 4.25
CA TRP A 200 -1.28 -10.35 3.18
C TRP A 200 -2.08 -10.36 1.86
N PRO A 201 -1.55 -9.84 0.75
CA PRO A 201 -2.26 -9.82 -0.51
C PRO A 201 -2.30 -11.22 -1.14
N PHE A 202 -3.43 -11.54 -1.76
CA PHE A 202 -3.59 -12.75 -2.56
C PHE A 202 -4.25 -12.42 -3.91
N LEU A 203 -3.88 -13.18 -4.94
CA LEU A 203 -4.37 -13.03 -6.32
C LEU A 203 -5.68 -13.78 -6.53
#